data_b7d3aa35ffef812fb7b7bed2833779e0
#
_entry.id   b7d3aa35ffef812fb7b7bed2833779e0
#
_cell.length_a   1.000
_cell.length_b   1.000
_cell.length_c   1.000
_cell.angle_alpha   90.00
_cell.angle_beta   90.00
_cell.angle_gamma   90.00
#
_symmetry.space_group_name_H-M   'P 1'
#
loop_
_entity.id
_entity.type
_entity.pdbx_description
1 polymer ?
#
loop_
_entity_poly.entity_id
_entity_poly.type
_entity_poly.pdbx_seq_one_letter_code
_entity_poly.pdbx_strand_id
1 'polypeptide(L)'
;IDRAKTLLLNMVNSGQDDSKNILDEVRAVLTLDTEKDISGMTAGPSVSDSDAIIIVEGRNDVRNLLKFGIKNAIATMGSGIQEELVTLAKSKTTVIAFVDGDRGGRLLLMELSGKLGKSLTHVALAPQSREVEHLEGKVITKCLSQKELANKTVSKIQAELAKEDDAAVGRGNESLETPEEVKVWAGMLEGLK
;
A
#
# COMPACT_ATOMS: atom_id res chain seq x y z
N ILE A 1 5.59 30.64 1.41
CA ILE A 1 4.50 31.64 1.22
C ILE A 1 4.64 32.31 -0.14
N ASP A 2 5.83 32.73 -0.58
CA ASP A 2 6.02 33.48 -1.83
C ASP A 2 5.74 32.62 -3.08
N ARG A 3 6.09 31.33 -3.05
CA ARG A 3 5.81 30.41 -4.16
C ARG A 3 4.31 30.17 -4.35
N ALA A 4 3.54 30.10 -3.25
CA ALA A 4 2.08 29.98 -3.30
C ALA A 4 1.42 31.24 -3.87
N LYS A 5 1.96 32.45 -3.54
CA LYS A 5 1.49 33.70 -4.14
C LYS A 5 1.79 33.78 -5.63
N THR A 6 2.98 33.34 -6.06
CA THR A 6 3.37 33.30 -7.48
C THR A 6 2.47 32.34 -8.26
N LEU A 7 2.16 31.17 -7.70
CA LEU A 7 1.26 30.19 -8.32
C LEU A 7 -0.17 30.73 -8.43
N LEU A 8 -0.68 31.38 -7.38
CA LEU A 8 -2.00 32.03 -7.41
C LEU A 8 -2.10 33.16 -8.45
N LEU A 9 -1.05 33.96 -8.61
CA LEU A 9 -0.98 35.00 -9.64
C LEU A 9 -0.95 34.41 -11.05
N ASN A 10 -0.23 33.29 -11.24
CA ASN A 10 -0.22 32.56 -12.51
C ASN A 10 -1.60 31.94 -12.83
N MET A 11 -2.34 31.45 -11.82
CA MET A 11 -3.71 30.96 -11.98
C MET A 11 -4.68 32.02 -12.50
N VAL A 12 -4.53 33.25 -12.04
CA VAL A 12 -5.40 34.37 -12.48
C VAL A 12 -5.11 34.73 -13.94
N ASN A 13 -3.89 34.50 -14.40
CA ASN A 13 -3.42 34.91 -15.74
C ASN A 13 -3.46 33.79 -16.78
N SER A 14 -3.61 32.53 -16.40
CA SER A 14 -3.72 31.37 -17.31
C SER A 14 -5.14 30.85 -17.41
N GLY A 15 -5.58 30.48 -18.59
CA GLY A 15 -6.94 30.00 -18.85
C GLY A 15 -7.30 28.71 -18.08
N GLN A 16 -8.56 28.31 -18.10
CA GLN A 16 -9.18 27.29 -17.24
C GLN A 16 -8.53 25.89 -17.28
N ASP A 17 -7.78 25.52 -18.30
CA ASP A 17 -7.17 24.18 -18.41
C ASP A 17 -5.92 24.00 -17.53
N ASP A 18 -5.20 25.08 -17.21
CA ASP A 18 -4.02 25.05 -16.34
C ASP A 18 -4.38 25.06 -14.84
N SER A 19 -5.60 25.47 -14.50
CA SER A 19 -6.03 25.65 -13.10
C SER A 19 -5.99 24.36 -12.30
N LYS A 20 -6.27 23.20 -12.90
CA LYS A 20 -6.26 21.89 -12.21
C LYS A 20 -4.84 21.47 -11.87
N ASN A 21 -3.92 21.64 -12.82
CA ASN A 21 -2.50 21.29 -12.62
C ASN A 21 -1.86 22.17 -11.54
N ILE A 22 -2.18 23.46 -11.51
CA ILE A 22 -1.67 24.41 -10.52
C ILE A 22 -2.26 24.10 -9.11
N LEU A 23 -3.53 23.75 -9.02
CA LEU A 23 -4.13 23.32 -7.74
C LEU A 23 -3.47 22.06 -7.20
N ASP A 24 -3.15 21.12 -8.06
CA ASP A 24 -2.48 19.88 -7.66
C ASP A 24 -1.01 20.14 -7.26
N GLU A 25 -0.29 21.08 -7.91
CA GLU A 25 1.03 21.55 -7.46
C GLU A 25 0.98 22.27 -6.11
N VAL A 26 0.02 23.16 -5.90
CA VAL A 26 -0.15 23.86 -4.61
C VAL A 26 -0.47 22.83 -3.50
N ARG A 27 -1.35 21.90 -3.76
CA ARG A 27 -1.64 20.80 -2.81
C ARG A 27 -0.40 19.95 -2.54
N ALA A 28 0.39 19.62 -3.55
CA ALA A 28 1.61 18.84 -3.37
C ALA A 28 2.63 19.57 -2.48
N VAL A 29 2.82 20.88 -2.68
CA VAL A 29 3.72 21.70 -1.83
C VAL A 29 3.21 21.76 -0.40
N LEU A 30 1.90 22.01 -0.19
CA LEU A 30 1.29 22.06 1.14
C LEU A 30 1.36 20.71 1.87
N THR A 31 1.35 19.61 1.14
CA THR A 31 1.46 18.25 1.71
C THR A 31 2.86 17.93 2.19
N LEU A 32 3.89 18.33 1.44
CA LEU A 32 5.28 18.14 1.84
C LEU A 32 5.62 18.85 3.16
N ASP A 33 5.05 20.04 3.37
CA ASP A 33 5.25 20.83 4.58
C ASP A 33 4.48 20.28 5.81
N THR A 34 3.59 19.32 5.62
CA THR A 34 2.74 18.77 6.70
C THR A 34 3.07 17.33 7.06
N GLU A 35 3.85 16.60 6.25
CA GLU A 35 4.30 15.27 6.62
C GLU A 35 5.26 15.32 7.81
N LYS A 36 5.14 14.34 8.71
CA LYS A 36 6.00 14.19 9.89
C LYS A 36 6.77 12.88 9.79
N ASP A 37 7.91 12.83 10.45
CA ASP A 37 8.60 11.58 10.73
C ASP A 37 8.20 11.08 12.13
N ILE A 38 7.77 9.83 12.22
CA ILE A 38 7.51 9.14 13.47
C ILE A 38 8.37 7.87 13.47
N SER A 39 9.49 7.91 14.18
CA SER A 39 10.43 6.77 14.28
C SER A 39 10.89 6.23 12.91
N GLY A 40 11.19 7.10 11.95
CA GLY A 40 11.59 6.74 10.59
C GLY A 40 10.44 6.44 9.65
N MET A 41 9.19 6.51 10.11
CA MET A 41 8.00 6.31 9.30
C MET A 41 7.40 7.65 8.87
N THR A 42 7.10 7.78 7.58
CA THR A 42 6.37 8.97 7.09
C THR A 42 4.93 8.92 7.58
N ALA A 43 4.49 10.00 8.20
CA ALA A 43 3.17 10.12 8.80
C ALA A 43 2.51 11.47 8.49
N GLY A 44 1.19 11.49 8.47
CA GLY A 44 0.42 12.73 8.44
C GLY A 44 0.42 13.43 9.81
N PRO A 45 0.11 14.74 9.82
CA PRO A 45 0.26 15.58 11.01
C PRO A 45 -0.69 15.19 12.17
N SER A 46 -1.79 14.50 11.89
CA SER A 46 -2.79 14.13 12.88
C SER A 46 -2.67 12.70 13.42
N VAL A 47 -1.64 11.94 13.02
CA VAL A 47 -1.46 10.54 13.44
C VAL A 47 -1.37 10.41 14.96
N SER A 48 -0.64 11.31 15.62
CA SER A 48 -0.47 11.27 17.08
C SER A 48 -1.78 11.55 17.83
N ASP A 49 -2.55 12.53 17.35
CA ASP A 49 -3.70 13.09 18.09
C ASP A 49 -5.03 12.41 17.73
N SER A 50 -5.09 11.70 16.60
CA SER A 50 -6.32 11.03 16.14
C SER A 50 -6.55 9.70 16.84
N ASP A 51 -7.79 9.39 17.19
CA ASP A 51 -8.22 8.08 17.69
C ASP A 51 -8.22 6.99 16.60
N ALA A 52 -8.16 7.40 15.35
CA ALA A 52 -8.12 6.50 14.19
C ALA A 52 -6.86 6.76 13.35
N ILE A 53 -6.21 5.69 12.88
CA ILE A 53 -5.09 5.78 11.94
C ILE A 53 -5.32 4.90 10.71
N ILE A 54 -4.72 5.32 9.61
CA ILE A 54 -4.70 4.57 8.35
C ILE A 54 -3.25 4.16 8.10
N ILE A 55 -2.99 2.87 8.04
CA ILE A 55 -1.67 2.31 7.74
C ILE A 55 -1.61 2.01 6.24
N VAL A 56 -0.58 2.51 5.59
CA VAL A 56 -0.28 2.32 4.17
C VAL A 56 1.13 1.79 3.97
N GLU A 57 1.49 1.37 2.76
CA GLU A 57 2.79 0.78 2.47
C GLU A 57 3.91 1.83 2.46
N GLY A 58 3.77 2.87 1.66
CA GLY A 58 4.84 3.80 1.31
C GLY A 58 4.58 5.26 1.66
N ARG A 59 5.65 6.04 1.57
CA ARG A 59 5.62 7.50 1.75
C ARG A 59 4.67 8.18 0.75
N ASN A 60 4.67 7.73 -0.49
CA ASN A 60 3.86 8.35 -1.54
C ASN A 60 2.36 8.13 -1.30
N ASP A 61 1.97 7.00 -0.69
CA ASP A 61 0.58 6.77 -0.28
C ASP A 61 0.14 7.80 0.75
N VAL A 62 0.99 8.05 1.78
CA VAL A 62 0.72 9.09 2.79
C VAL A 62 0.56 10.45 2.10
N ARG A 63 1.46 10.81 1.19
CA ARG A 63 1.40 12.08 0.44
C ARG A 63 0.13 12.19 -0.40
N ASN A 64 -0.25 11.09 -1.06
CA ASN A 64 -1.48 11.07 -1.84
C ASN A 64 -2.72 11.25 -0.96
N LEU A 65 -2.78 10.57 0.18
CA LEU A 65 -3.88 10.75 1.15
C LEU A 65 -3.93 12.17 1.71
N LEU A 66 -2.78 12.76 2.01
CA LEU A 66 -2.68 14.16 2.46
C LEU A 66 -3.21 15.16 1.43
N LYS A 67 -2.97 14.97 0.12
CA LYS A 67 -3.52 15.81 -0.96
C LYS A 67 -5.05 15.91 -0.90
N PHE A 68 -5.70 14.85 -0.41
CA PHE A 68 -7.16 14.77 -0.27
C PHE A 68 -7.65 15.05 1.16
N GLY A 69 -6.78 15.61 2.03
CA GLY A 69 -7.14 16.05 3.37
C GLY A 69 -7.16 14.94 4.43
N ILE A 70 -6.70 13.73 4.11
CA ILE A 70 -6.58 12.62 5.06
C ILE A 70 -5.25 12.75 5.79
N LYS A 71 -5.28 13.23 7.04
CA LYS A 71 -4.11 13.65 7.82
C LYS A 71 -3.62 12.63 8.85
N ASN A 72 -4.28 11.50 8.99
CA ASN A 72 -4.02 10.45 9.98
C ASN A 72 -3.48 9.15 9.35
N ALA A 73 -2.79 9.27 8.21
CA ALA A 73 -2.13 8.15 7.54
C ALA A 73 -0.67 8.02 8.00
N ILE A 74 -0.16 6.78 8.09
CA ILE A 74 1.23 6.44 8.41
C ILE A 74 1.71 5.30 7.52
N ALA A 75 2.95 5.38 7.03
CA ALA A 75 3.56 4.38 6.17
C ALA A 75 4.35 3.35 6.97
N THR A 76 4.35 2.07 6.52
CA THR A 76 5.19 1.00 7.08
C THR A 76 6.64 1.10 6.62
N MET A 77 6.90 1.79 5.51
CA MET A 77 8.22 2.00 4.89
C MET A 77 8.92 0.72 4.38
N GLY A 78 8.19 -0.33 4.10
CA GLY A 78 8.62 -1.47 3.27
C GLY A 78 9.62 -2.46 3.90
N SER A 79 10.16 -2.23 5.09
CA SER A 79 11.17 -3.09 5.71
C SER A 79 10.66 -3.93 6.89
N GLY A 80 9.40 -4.31 6.82
CA GLY A 80 8.72 -5.00 7.93
C GLY A 80 7.97 -4.03 8.86
N ILE A 81 7.16 -4.58 9.72
CA ILE A 81 6.33 -3.79 10.65
C ILE A 81 7.15 -3.46 11.90
N GLN A 82 7.42 -2.18 12.11
CA GLN A 82 8.19 -1.68 13.24
C GLN A 82 7.38 -1.78 14.56
N GLU A 83 8.07 -2.03 15.67
CA GLU A 83 7.43 -2.14 17.00
C GLU A 83 6.78 -0.82 17.45
N GLU A 84 7.31 0.31 17.01
CA GLU A 84 6.74 1.63 17.23
C GLU A 84 5.36 1.77 16.60
N LEU A 85 5.18 1.24 15.37
CA LEU A 85 3.89 1.18 14.71
C LEU A 85 2.90 0.28 15.47
N VAL A 86 3.37 -0.87 15.96
CA VAL A 86 2.55 -1.78 16.78
C VAL A 86 2.10 -1.09 18.06
N THR A 87 3.00 -0.38 18.72
CA THR A 87 2.70 0.37 19.96
C THR A 87 1.70 1.49 19.69
N LEU A 88 1.92 2.24 18.62
CA LEU A 88 1.00 3.29 18.17
C LEU A 88 -0.39 2.72 17.86
N ALA A 89 -0.47 1.64 17.09
CA ALA A 89 -1.73 1.00 16.73
C ALA A 89 -2.53 0.51 17.94
N LYS A 90 -1.84 -0.04 18.96
CA LYS A 90 -2.48 -0.46 20.23
C LYS A 90 -3.10 0.70 21.01
N SER A 91 -2.61 1.92 20.84
CA SER A 91 -3.15 3.12 21.49
C SER A 91 -4.37 3.72 20.79
N LYS A 92 -4.72 3.22 19.60
CA LYS A 92 -5.80 3.76 18.77
C LYS A 92 -7.08 2.94 18.88
N THR A 93 -8.21 3.62 18.79
CA THR A 93 -9.54 2.97 18.80
C THR A 93 -9.82 2.29 17.45
N THR A 94 -9.36 2.89 16.36
CA THR A 94 -9.59 2.38 15.00
C THR A 94 -8.27 2.37 14.23
N VAL A 95 -7.91 1.19 13.73
CA VAL A 95 -6.74 1.00 12.87
C VAL A 95 -7.20 0.38 11.56
N ILE A 96 -6.95 1.09 10.48
CA ILE A 96 -7.35 0.68 9.12
C ILE A 96 -6.08 0.39 8.33
N ALA A 97 -5.90 -0.82 7.80
CA ALA A 97 -4.92 -1.08 6.76
C ALA A 97 -5.53 -0.68 5.41
N PHE A 98 -4.90 0.25 4.70
CA PHE A 98 -5.28 0.59 3.34
C PHE A 98 -4.14 0.21 2.41
N VAL A 99 -4.31 -0.91 1.72
CA VAL A 99 -3.25 -1.56 0.95
C VAL A 99 -3.60 -1.63 -0.54
N ASP A 100 -2.58 -1.81 -1.36
CA ASP A 100 -2.69 -1.90 -2.81
C ASP A 100 -3.53 -3.10 -3.26
N GLY A 101 -4.11 -3.00 -4.44
CA GLY A 101 -4.98 -4.01 -5.04
C GLY A 101 -4.24 -5.16 -5.72
N ASP A 102 -3.00 -5.43 -5.34
CA ASP A 102 -2.12 -6.43 -5.92
C ASP A 102 -1.68 -7.51 -4.89
N ARG A 103 -0.76 -8.40 -5.30
CA ARG A 103 -0.22 -9.44 -4.42
C ARG A 103 0.63 -8.83 -3.29
N GLY A 104 1.40 -7.77 -3.56
CA GLY A 104 2.24 -7.07 -2.59
C GLY A 104 1.42 -6.52 -1.43
N GLY A 105 0.36 -5.77 -1.75
CA GLY A 105 -0.57 -5.23 -0.75
C GLY A 105 -1.27 -6.33 0.07
N ARG A 106 -1.61 -7.48 -0.56
CA ARG A 106 -2.17 -8.64 0.18
C ARG A 106 -1.17 -9.26 1.15
N LEU A 107 0.11 -9.38 0.76
CA LEU A 107 1.17 -9.89 1.65
C LEU A 107 1.44 -8.92 2.81
N LEU A 108 1.51 -7.62 2.54
CA LEU A 108 1.62 -6.60 3.59
C LEU A 108 0.45 -6.69 4.59
N LEU A 109 -0.77 -6.90 4.10
CA LEU A 109 -1.93 -7.07 4.98
C LEU A 109 -1.79 -8.30 5.89
N MET A 110 -1.26 -9.41 5.37
CA MET A 110 -1.01 -10.61 6.18
C MET A 110 0.03 -10.33 7.27
N GLU A 111 1.11 -9.62 6.95
CA GLU A 111 2.13 -9.20 7.91
C GLU A 111 1.55 -8.27 8.99
N LEU A 112 0.80 -7.24 8.58
CA LEU A 112 0.09 -6.33 9.50
C LEU A 112 -0.84 -7.10 10.44
N SER A 113 -1.63 -8.03 9.90
CA SER A 113 -2.53 -8.85 10.70
C SER A 113 -1.79 -9.69 11.73
N GLY A 114 -0.66 -10.28 11.36
CA GLY A 114 0.18 -11.07 12.27
C GLY A 114 0.77 -10.25 13.41
N LYS A 115 1.25 -9.04 13.12
CA LYS A 115 1.91 -8.15 14.08
C LYS A 115 0.92 -7.37 14.95
N LEU A 116 -0.14 -6.83 14.37
CA LEU A 116 -1.12 -6.00 15.07
C LEU A 116 -2.23 -6.81 15.76
N GLY A 117 -2.51 -8.02 15.27
CA GLY A 117 -3.56 -8.88 15.82
C GLY A 117 -4.91 -8.15 15.93
N LYS A 118 -5.48 -8.10 17.11
CA LYS A 118 -6.79 -7.46 17.38
C LYS A 118 -6.77 -5.93 17.24
N SER A 119 -5.60 -5.29 17.25
CA SER A 119 -5.49 -3.85 17.06
C SER A 119 -5.79 -3.44 15.62
N LEU A 120 -5.59 -4.31 14.64
CA LEU A 120 -6.05 -4.09 13.27
C LEU A 120 -7.57 -4.30 13.21
N THR A 121 -8.32 -3.21 13.09
CA THR A 121 -9.79 -3.26 13.17
C THR A 121 -10.45 -3.41 11.80
N HIS A 122 -9.94 -2.72 10.79
CA HIS A 122 -10.54 -2.68 9.45
C HIS A 122 -9.48 -2.77 8.35
N VAL A 123 -9.93 -3.16 7.17
CA VAL A 123 -9.15 -3.20 5.94
C VAL A 123 -9.90 -2.46 4.84
N ALA A 124 -9.20 -1.62 4.12
CA ALA A 124 -9.62 -1.06 2.85
C ALA A 124 -8.64 -1.55 1.77
N LEU A 125 -9.14 -1.95 0.62
CA LEU A 125 -8.34 -2.40 -0.51
C LEU A 125 -8.45 -1.39 -1.65
N ALA A 126 -7.34 -1.05 -2.27
CA ALA A 126 -7.34 -0.36 -3.54
C ALA A 126 -8.00 -1.25 -4.63
N PRO A 127 -8.55 -0.70 -5.70
CA PRO A 127 -9.04 -1.49 -6.82
C PRO A 127 -7.95 -2.40 -7.38
N GLN A 128 -8.36 -3.53 -7.97
CA GLN A 128 -7.43 -4.53 -8.49
C GLN A 128 -6.35 -3.90 -9.37
N SER A 129 -5.09 -4.29 -9.12
CA SER A 129 -3.88 -3.80 -9.81
C SER A 129 -3.69 -2.27 -9.75
N ARG A 130 -4.26 -1.62 -8.74
CA ARG A 130 -4.06 -0.20 -8.47
C ARG A 130 -3.29 0.01 -7.17
N GLU A 131 -2.39 0.99 -7.19
CA GLU A 131 -1.61 1.43 -6.05
C GLU A 131 -2.29 2.63 -5.38
N VAL A 132 -2.22 2.72 -4.06
CA VAL A 132 -2.86 3.80 -3.27
C VAL A 132 -2.30 5.16 -3.68
N GLU A 133 -1.01 5.24 -4.00
CA GLU A 133 -0.35 6.49 -4.42
C GLU A 133 -0.92 7.11 -5.71
N HIS A 134 -1.55 6.30 -6.57
CA HIS A 134 -2.12 6.73 -7.85
C HIS A 134 -3.64 6.90 -7.82
N LEU A 135 -4.30 6.73 -6.66
CA LEU A 135 -5.75 6.84 -6.56
C LEU A 135 -6.21 8.30 -6.52
N GLU A 136 -7.30 8.58 -7.22
CA GLU A 136 -8.02 9.85 -7.11
C GLU A 136 -8.84 9.92 -5.80
N GLY A 137 -9.09 11.13 -5.28
CA GLY A 137 -9.80 11.34 -4.03
C GLY A 137 -11.18 10.67 -3.94
N LYS A 138 -11.93 10.63 -5.04
CA LYS A 138 -13.23 9.93 -5.11
C LYS A 138 -13.08 8.43 -4.89
N VAL A 139 -12.03 7.83 -5.46
CA VAL A 139 -11.74 6.40 -5.31
C VAL A 139 -11.28 6.10 -3.89
N ILE A 140 -10.37 6.91 -3.34
CA ILE A 140 -9.92 6.81 -1.94
C ILE A 140 -11.11 6.84 -0.99
N THR A 141 -11.98 7.84 -1.13
CA THR A 141 -13.18 7.98 -0.29
C THR A 141 -14.09 6.75 -0.40
N LYS A 142 -14.26 6.22 -1.62
CA LYS A 142 -15.05 5.00 -1.85
C LYS A 142 -14.41 3.80 -1.15
N CYS A 143 -13.11 3.56 -1.32
CA CYS A 143 -12.41 2.44 -0.67
C CYS A 143 -12.52 2.51 0.85
N LEU A 144 -12.27 3.68 1.44
CA LEU A 144 -12.35 3.88 2.89
C LEU A 144 -13.79 3.78 3.43
N SER A 145 -14.80 4.17 2.66
CA SER A 145 -16.21 3.98 3.04
C SER A 145 -16.65 2.51 2.97
N GLN A 146 -16.05 1.73 2.10
CA GLN A 146 -16.31 0.30 1.89
C GLN A 146 -15.36 -0.61 2.71
N LYS A 147 -14.59 -0.04 3.64
CA LYS A 147 -13.71 -0.85 4.51
C LYS A 147 -14.48 -1.96 5.21
N GLU A 148 -13.89 -3.12 5.32
CA GLU A 148 -14.44 -4.28 5.98
C GLU A 148 -13.73 -4.55 7.32
N LEU A 149 -14.34 -5.36 8.19
CA LEU A 149 -13.68 -5.85 9.41
C LEU A 149 -12.44 -6.68 9.05
N ALA A 150 -11.33 -6.41 9.73
CA ALA A 150 -10.04 -7.03 9.42
C ALA A 150 -10.07 -8.55 9.45
N ASN A 151 -10.70 -9.16 10.46
CA ASN A 151 -10.79 -10.61 10.61
C ASN A 151 -11.42 -11.28 9.38
N LYS A 152 -12.49 -10.69 8.82
CA LYS A 152 -13.20 -11.22 7.65
C LYS A 152 -12.32 -11.13 6.39
N THR A 153 -11.75 -9.96 6.14
CA THR A 153 -10.95 -9.72 4.93
C THR A 153 -9.63 -10.49 4.96
N VAL A 154 -8.95 -10.54 6.10
CA VAL A 154 -7.71 -11.31 6.28
C VAL A 154 -7.94 -12.79 6.00
N SER A 155 -8.99 -13.41 6.57
CA SER A 155 -9.30 -14.82 6.32
C SER A 155 -9.57 -15.11 4.85
N LYS A 156 -10.26 -14.21 4.15
CA LYS A 156 -10.52 -14.33 2.71
C LYS A 156 -9.22 -14.27 1.90
N ILE A 157 -8.40 -13.26 2.15
CA ILE A 157 -7.14 -13.06 1.43
C ILE A 157 -6.15 -14.19 1.71
N GLN A 158 -6.09 -14.71 2.94
CA GLN A 158 -5.27 -15.87 3.26
C GLN A 158 -5.65 -17.09 2.43
N ALA A 159 -6.94 -17.34 2.26
CA ALA A 159 -7.42 -18.44 1.42
C ALA A 159 -7.14 -18.24 -0.08
N GLU A 160 -7.15 -16.99 -0.54
CA GLU A 160 -6.81 -16.64 -1.93
C GLU A 160 -5.32 -16.85 -2.19
N LEU A 161 -4.43 -16.38 -1.31
CA LEU A 161 -2.98 -16.55 -1.43
C LEU A 161 -2.58 -18.03 -1.41
N ALA A 162 -3.16 -18.84 -0.52
CA ALA A 162 -2.90 -20.28 -0.48
C ALA A 162 -3.23 -20.98 -1.81
N LYS A 163 -4.35 -20.61 -2.45
CA LYS A 163 -4.71 -21.17 -3.77
C LYS A 163 -3.77 -20.72 -4.89
N GLU A 164 -3.27 -19.49 -4.82
CA GLU A 164 -2.30 -18.98 -5.80
C GLU A 164 -0.97 -19.72 -5.68
N ASP A 165 -0.51 -20.00 -4.46
CA ASP A 165 0.73 -20.74 -4.19
C ASP A 165 0.62 -22.20 -4.64
N ASP A 166 -0.49 -22.89 -4.35
CA ASP A 166 -0.74 -24.26 -4.81
C ASP A 166 -0.76 -24.35 -6.35
N ALA A 167 -1.38 -23.36 -7.02
CA ALA A 167 -1.42 -23.31 -8.48
C ALA A 167 -0.04 -23.00 -9.10
N ALA A 168 0.85 -22.29 -8.40
CA ALA A 168 2.21 -22.03 -8.84
C ALA A 168 3.09 -23.27 -8.72
N VAL A 169 2.94 -24.05 -7.65
CA VAL A 169 3.65 -25.33 -7.44
C VAL A 169 3.23 -26.36 -8.48
N GLY A 170 1.93 -26.45 -8.83
CA GLY A 170 1.42 -27.37 -9.85
C GLY A 170 2.00 -27.10 -11.24
N ARG A 171 2.26 -25.85 -11.62
CA ARG A 171 2.88 -25.48 -12.89
C ARG A 171 4.39 -25.72 -12.94
N GLY A 172 5.07 -25.70 -11.79
CA GLY A 172 6.51 -25.96 -11.70
C GLY A 172 6.88 -27.44 -11.90
N ASN A 173 5.92 -28.36 -11.67
CA ASN A 173 6.14 -29.80 -11.83
C ASN A 173 5.86 -30.32 -13.26
N GLU A 174 5.20 -29.53 -14.12
CA GLU A 174 4.94 -29.95 -15.51
C GLU A 174 6.08 -29.58 -16.48
N SER A 175 7.08 -28.78 -16.06
CA SER A 175 8.19 -28.33 -16.92
C SER A 175 9.52 -29.06 -16.69
N LEU A 176 9.59 -30.06 -15.82
CA LEU A 176 10.77 -30.87 -15.61
C LEU A 176 10.45 -32.33 -15.93
N GLU A 177 11.10 -32.81 -17.01
CA GLU A 177 11.24 -34.19 -17.47
C GLU A 177 10.23 -34.66 -18.52
N THR A 178 10.59 -34.44 -19.77
CA THR A 178 10.20 -35.42 -20.81
C THR A 178 11.13 -36.63 -20.69
N PRO A 179 10.60 -37.88 -20.73
CA PRO A 179 11.41 -39.09 -20.58
C PRO A 179 12.51 -39.28 -21.65
N GLU A 180 12.51 -38.51 -22.73
CA GLU A 180 13.52 -38.53 -23.78
C GLU A 180 14.79 -37.76 -23.43
N GLU A 181 14.71 -36.63 -22.69
CA GLU A 181 15.90 -35.86 -22.34
C GLU A 181 16.78 -36.58 -21.32
N VAL A 182 16.20 -37.31 -20.38
CA VAL A 182 16.94 -38.12 -19.41
C VAL A 182 17.73 -39.25 -20.08
N LYS A 183 17.22 -39.85 -21.17
CA LYS A 183 17.94 -40.88 -21.93
C LYS A 183 19.14 -40.33 -22.71
N VAL A 184 19.06 -39.10 -23.22
CA VAL A 184 20.17 -38.43 -23.91
C VAL A 184 21.33 -38.15 -22.96
N TRP A 185 21.08 -37.71 -21.74
CA TRP A 185 22.13 -37.45 -20.74
C TRP A 185 22.77 -38.73 -20.21
N ALA A 186 22.01 -39.80 -20.00
CA ALA A 186 22.56 -41.10 -19.58
C ALA A 186 23.46 -41.70 -20.65
N GLY A 187 23.12 -41.59 -21.95
CA GLY A 187 23.94 -42.07 -23.05
C GLY A 187 25.24 -41.28 -23.25
N MET A 188 25.30 -40.00 -22.89
CA MET A 188 26.52 -39.19 -22.96
C MET A 188 27.54 -39.55 -21.85
N LEU A 189 27.10 -40.03 -20.69
CA LEU A 189 27.99 -40.41 -19.58
C LEU A 189 28.62 -41.80 -19.75
N GLU A 190 28.02 -42.68 -20.55
CA GLU A 190 28.61 -44.01 -20.86
C GLU A 190 29.71 -43.99 -21.92
N GLY A 191 29.81 -42.94 -22.74
CA GLY A 191 30.84 -42.78 -23.76
C GLY A 191 32.16 -42.16 -23.29
N LEU A 192 32.34 -41.89 -21.96
CA LEU A 192 33.53 -41.27 -21.36
C LEU A 192 34.33 -42.22 -20.46
N LYS A 193 34.28 -43.52 -20.72
CA LYS A 193 35.19 -44.52 -20.12
C LYS A 193 36.20 -45.02 -21.10
#